data_e44af945d51143139dc7e0e9cbe9bacf
#
_entry.id   e44af945d51143139dc7e0e9cbe9bacf
#
_cell.length_a   1.000
_cell.length_b   1.000
_cell.length_c   1.000
_cell.angle_alpha   90.00
_cell.angle_beta   90.00
_cell.angle_gamma   90.00
#
_symmetry.space_group_name_H-M   'P 1'
#
loop_
_entity.id
_entity.type
_entity.pdbx_description
1 polymer ?
#
loop_
_entity_poly.entity_id
_entity_poly.type
_entity_poly.pdbx_seq_one_letter_code
_entity_poly.pdbx_strand_id
1 'polypeptide(L)'
;AHELLAQKDKVAAYVEDGGSLLAICGSYQLLGRSYYMGEDRIEGLGVIAAETVRGSDRLIGNVAVKTDLAPEPFVGFENHGGRTLLDADATPLGTSVVTGTGNNGDDGFEGLIYKGVIGTYLHGPALPKNPELADWLIAHALKRRDDAQATALLPLKPLNDTYEHAAHDAAMKLLP
;
A
#
# COMPACT_ATOMS: atom_id res chain seq x y z
N ALA A 1 7.26 0.85 16.86
CA ALA A 1 7.15 -0.60 16.60
C ALA A 1 6.65 -1.36 17.84
N HIS A 2 7.31 -1.27 18.98
CA HIS A 2 6.95 -2.06 20.19
C HIS A 2 5.49 -1.90 20.63
N GLU A 3 4.94 -0.70 20.62
CA GLU A 3 3.55 -0.45 21.01
C GLU A 3 2.57 -1.12 20.04
N LEU A 4 2.86 -1.11 18.74
CA LEU A 4 2.01 -1.75 17.75
C LEU A 4 2.14 -3.27 17.79
N LEU A 5 3.35 -3.80 18.01
CA LEU A 5 3.57 -5.23 18.22
C LEU A 5 2.79 -5.77 19.43
N ALA A 6 2.67 -4.97 20.50
CA ALA A 6 1.83 -5.31 21.65
C ALA A 6 0.33 -5.38 21.34
N GLN A 7 -0.11 -4.85 20.18
CA GLN A 7 -1.49 -4.91 19.69
C GLN A 7 -1.68 -5.92 18.54
N LYS A 8 -0.69 -6.78 18.29
CA LYS A 8 -0.67 -7.72 17.14
C LYS A 8 -2.02 -8.43 16.95
N ASP A 9 -2.54 -9.06 18.00
CA ASP A 9 -3.79 -9.83 17.92
C ASP A 9 -5.00 -8.95 17.58
N LYS A 10 -5.03 -7.70 18.07
CA LYS A 10 -6.10 -6.77 17.77
C LYS A 10 -6.03 -6.27 16.33
N VAL A 11 -4.83 -5.98 15.83
CA VAL A 11 -4.62 -5.57 14.44
C VAL A 11 -4.97 -6.73 13.50
N ALA A 12 -4.52 -7.94 13.82
CA ALA A 12 -4.85 -9.13 13.04
C ALA A 12 -6.38 -9.35 13.01
N ALA A 13 -7.04 -9.33 14.16
CA ALA A 13 -8.50 -9.48 14.23
C ALA A 13 -9.24 -8.40 13.43
N TYR A 14 -8.79 -7.14 13.52
CA TYR A 14 -9.36 -6.02 12.75
C TYR A 14 -9.25 -6.24 11.24
N VAL A 15 -8.07 -6.69 10.77
CA VAL A 15 -7.82 -6.97 9.36
C VAL A 15 -8.62 -8.18 8.88
N GLU A 16 -8.63 -9.26 9.67
CA GLU A 16 -9.39 -10.47 9.35
C GLU A 16 -10.90 -10.23 9.26
N ASP A 17 -11.41 -9.31 10.06
CA ASP A 17 -12.80 -8.82 10.03
C ASP A 17 -13.06 -7.78 8.91
N GLY A 18 -12.16 -7.63 7.95
CA GLY A 18 -12.32 -6.73 6.80
C GLY A 18 -12.08 -5.25 7.11
N GLY A 19 -11.34 -4.96 8.16
CA GLY A 19 -10.97 -3.58 8.51
C GLY A 19 -10.18 -2.88 7.42
N SER A 20 -10.52 -1.62 7.14
CA SER A 20 -9.81 -0.78 6.16
C SER A 20 -8.56 -0.17 6.79
N LEU A 21 -7.40 -0.35 6.15
CA LEU A 21 -6.11 0.13 6.67
C LEU A 21 -5.17 0.52 5.52
N LEU A 22 -4.61 1.72 5.60
CA LEU A 22 -3.51 2.15 4.75
C LEU A 22 -2.21 2.15 5.56
N ALA A 23 -1.24 1.35 5.14
CA ALA A 23 0.07 1.25 5.75
C ALA A 23 1.15 1.70 4.76
N ILE A 24 1.87 2.78 5.10
CA ILE A 24 2.88 3.36 4.22
C ILE A 24 4.27 3.13 4.81
N CYS A 25 5.22 2.70 3.95
CA CYS A 25 6.64 2.55 4.25
C CYS A 25 6.91 1.65 5.47
N GLY A 26 7.43 2.19 6.57
CA GLY A 26 7.72 1.42 7.78
C GLY A 26 6.51 0.70 8.37
N SER A 27 5.31 1.27 8.24
CA SER A 27 4.08 0.60 8.66
C SER A 27 3.75 -0.59 7.77
N TYR A 28 3.97 -0.47 6.45
CA TYR A 28 3.84 -1.57 5.50
C TYR A 28 4.79 -2.72 5.84
N GLN A 29 6.07 -2.39 6.08
CA GLN A 29 7.07 -3.39 6.50
C GLN A 29 6.68 -4.10 7.79
N LEU A 30 6.16 -3.35 8.77
CA LEU A 30 5.75 -3.88 10.08
C LEU A 30 4.54 -4.83 9.99
N LEU A 31 3.65 -4.65 9.02
CA LEU A 31 2.53 -5.57 8.80
C LEU A 31 2.98 -6.95 8.31
N GLY A 32 4.13 -7.05 7.65
CA GLY A 32 4.74 -8.30 7.20
C GLY A 32 5.23 -9.19 8.34
N ARG A 33 5.84 -10.31 7.98
CA ARG A 33 6.40 -11.27 8.96
C ARG A 33 7.61 -10.73 9.67
N SER A 34 8.46 -10.01 8.96
CA SER A 34 9.69 -9.41 9.50
C SER A 34 10.18 -8.27 8.63
N TYR A 35 10.99 -7.41 9.24
CA TYR A 35 11.70 -6.35 8.55
C TYR A 35 13.06 -6.09 9.24
N TYR A 36 13.92 -5.29 8.60
CA TYR A 36 15.24 -4.95 9.15
C TYR A 36 15.30 -3.49 9.59
N MET A 37 15.88 -3.28 10.80
CA MET A 37 16.24 -1.95 11.31
C MET A 37 17.76 -1.93 11.52
N GLY A 38 18.49 -1.34 10.58
CA GLY A 38 19.93 -1.49 10.52
C GLY A 38 20.32 -2.95 10.24
N GLU A 39 21.08 -3.57 11.12
CA GLU A 39 21.48 -4.97 11.04
C GLU A 39 20.49 -5.93 11.75
N ASP A 40 19.62 -5.38 12.60
CA ASP A 40 18.72 -6.18 13.40
C ASP A 40 17.46 -6.59 12.61
N ARG A 41 17.19 -7.90 12.59
CA ARG A 41 15.92 -8.44 12.08
C ARG A 41 14.87 -8.32 13.17
N ILE A 42 13.82 -7.59 12.85
CA ILE A 42 12.69 -7.32 13.75
C ILE A 42 11.49 -8.18 13.30
N GLU A 43 10.85 -8.86 14.22
CA GLU A 43 9.60 -9.56 13.96
C GLU A 43 8.50 -8.54 13.67
N GLY A 44 7.73 -8.78 12.61
CA GLY A 44 6.56 -7.99 12.24
C GLY A 44 5.27 -8.52 12.84
N LEU A 45 4.16 -7.93 12.44
CA LEU A 45 2.82 -8.34 12.86
C LEU A 45 2.37 -9.65 12.18
N GLY A 46 2.95 -10.00 11.03
CA GLY A 46 2.58 -11.21 10.27
C GLY A 46 1.12 -11.19 9.78
N VAL A 47 0.58 -10.00 9.52
CA VAL A 47 -0.80 -9.80 9.08
C VAL A 47 -0.92 -9.94 7.57
N ILE A 48 0.14 -9.62 6.85
CA ILE A 48 0.21 -9.71 5.39
C ILE A 48 1.27 -10.71 4.93
N ALA A 49 1.05 -11.30 3.76
CA ALA A 49 1.90 -12.33 3.16
C ALA A 49 3.15 -11.71 2.48
N ALA A 50 4.02 -11.11 3.29
CA ALA A 50 5.24 -10.46 2.83
C ALA A 50 6.31 -10.46 3.93
N GLU A 51 7.57 -10.30 3.50
CA GLU A 51 8.65 -9.93 4.40
C GLU A 51 9.54 -8.85 3.77
N THR A 52 10.19 -8.07 4.60
CA THR A 52 11.10 -7.03 4.12
C THR A 52 12.52 -7.35 4.51
N VAL A 53 13.39 -7.51 3.53
CA VAL A 53 14.82 -7.70 3.72
C VAL A 53 15.56 -6.37 3.55
N ARG A 54 16.81 -6.31 4.02
CA ARG A 54 17.65 -5.14 3.84
C ARG A 54 18.13 -5.04 2.39
N GLY A 55 18.02 -3.84 1.81
CA GLY A 55 18.69 -3.51 0.56
C GLY A 55 20.10 -3.00 0.77
N SER A 56 20.90 -3.00 -0.29
CA SER A 56 22.27 -2.43 -0.31
C SER A 56 22.26 -0.91 -0.25
N ASP A 57 21.21 -0.29 -0.75
CA ASP A 57 21.04 1.15 -0.94
C ASP A 57 19.58 1.57 -0.67
N ARG A 58 19.30 2.85 -0.81
CA ARG A 58 17.93 3.37 -0.74
C ARG A 58 17.36 3.53 -2.14
N LEU A 59 16.13 3.08 -2.31
CA LEU A 59 15.33 3.37 -3.49
C LEU A 59 14.62 4.71 -3.25
N ILE A 60 14.93 5.69 -4.09
CA ILE A 60 14.44 7.08 -3.94
C ILE A 60 14.09 7.62 -5.32
N GLY A 61 12.85 8.05 -5.49
CA GLY A 61 12.41 8.66 -6.74
C GLY A 61 10.91 8.80 -6.87
N ASN A 62 10.50 9.40 -7.97
CA ASN A 62 9.09 9.38 -8.36
C ASN A 62 8.76 7.97 -8.87
N VAL A 63 7.57 7.52 -8.52
CA VAL A 63 7.09 6.19 -8.91
C VAL A 63 5.69 6.30 -9.51
N ALA A 64 5.47 5.54 -10.58
CA ALA A 64 4.16 5.29 -11.15
C ALA A 64 3.98 3.79 -11.37
N VAL A 65 2.80 3.29 -11.04
CA VAL A 65 2.52 1.86 -11.09
C VAL A 65 1.11 1.59 -11.62
N LYS A 66 0.99 0.65 -12.56
CA LYS A 66 -0.30 0.16 -13.03
C LYS A 66 -0.97 -0.66 -11.93
N THR A 67 -2.26 -0.50 -11.80
CA THR A 67 -3.09 -1.16 -10.79
C THR A 67 -4.42 -1.59 -11.41
N ASP A 68 -5.04 -2.61 -10.82
CA ASP A 68 -6.40 -3.03 -11.20
C ASP A 68 -7.49 -2.18 -10.49
N LEU A 69 -7.09 -1.26 -9.61
CA LEU A 69 -8.04 -0.41 -8.87
C LEU A 69 -8.43 0.87 -9.62
N ALA A 70 -7.68 1.25 -10.65
CA ALA A 70 -7.90 2.47 -11.42
C ALA A 70 -7.49 2.32 -12.88
N PRO A 71 -8.08 3.07 -13.82
CA PRO A 71 -7.66 3.07 -15.21
C PRO A 71 -6.28 3.72 -15.43
N GLU A 72 -5.96 4.73 -14.61
CA GLU A 72 -4.68 5.43 -14.65
C GLU A 72 -3.71 4.85 -13.61
N PRO A 73 -2.38 4.89 -13.86
CA PRO A 73 -1.39 4.44 -12.89
C PRO A 73 -1.47 5.23 -11.59
N PHE A 74 -1.29 4.58 -10.44
CA PHE A 74 -1.06 5.32 -9.20
C PHE A 74 0.32 5.96 -9.19
N VAL A 75 0.40 7.17 -8.65
CA VAL A 75 1.64 7.96 -8.59
C VAL A 75 2.03 8.26 -7.14
N GLY A 76 3.32 8.33 -6.89
CA GLY A 76 3.86 8.67 -5.57
C GLY A 76 5.35 8.97 -5.63
N PHE A 77 5.94 9.00 -4.44
CA PHE A 77 7.38 9.12 -4.26
C PHE A 77 7.85 7.99 -3.36
N GLU A 78 8.79 7.18 -3.83
CA GLU A 78 9.39 6.12 -3.02
C GLU A 78 10.65 6.60 -2.32
N ASN A 79 10.84 6.19 -1.06
CA ASN A 79 12.07 6.47 -0.30
C ASN A 79 12.25 5.42 0.79
N HIS A 80 12.79 4.26 0.44
CA HIS A 80 12.96 3.16 1.38
C HIS A 80 14.25 2.37 1.17
N GLY A 81 14.80 1.81 2.25
CA GLY A 81 15.99 0.94 2.20
C GLY A 81 15.65 -0.55 2.26
N GLY A 82 14.42 -0.90 2.63
CA GLY A 82 13.94 -2.27 2.62
C GLY A 82 13.57 -2.74 1.21
N ARG A 83 13.65 -4.04 0.99
CA ARG A 83 13.14 -4.74 -0.19
C ARG A 83 12.03 -5.66 0.28
N THR A 84 10.79 -5.32 -0.05
CA THR A 84 9.64 -6.14 0.33
C THR A 84 9.43 -7.23 -0.72
N LEU A 85 9.44 -8.46 -0.24
CA LEU A 85 9.22 -9.66 -1.03
C LEU A 85 7.81 -10.18 -0.70
N LEU A 86 6.99 -10.30 -1.72
CA LEU A 86 5.64 -10.85 -1.61
C LEU A 86 5.68 -12.37 -1.69
N ASP A 87 4.80 -13.05 -0.96
CA ASP A 87 4.59 -14.48 -1.15
C ASP A 87 3.87 -14.73 -2.48
N ALA A 88 3.97 -15.93 -2.99
CA ALA A 88 3.46 -16.29 -4.33
C ALA A 88 1.94 -16.12 -4.49
N ASP A 89 1.19 -16.16 -3.39
CA ASP A 89 -0.26 -15.99 -3.34
C ASP A 89 -0.70 -14.58 -2.91
N ALA A 90 0.26 -13.68 -2.65
CA ALA A 90 -0.04 -12.29 -2.31
C ALA A 90 -0.47 -11.49 -3.54
N THR A 91 -1.42 -10.59 -3.35
CA THR A 91 -1.89 -9.68 -4.40
C THR A 91 -1.15 -8.35 -4.33
N PRO A 92 -0.33 -7.97 -5.32
CA PRO A 92 0.30 -6.65 -5.33
C PRO A 92 -0.76 -5.54 -5.54
N LEU A 93 -0.51 -4.36 -4.95
CA LEU A 93 -1.30 -3.16 -5.24
C LEU A 93 -1.08 -2.71 -6.69
N GLY A 94 0.17 -2.69 -7.10
CA GLY A 94 0.60 -2.38 -8.44
C GLY A 94 1.20 -3.59 -9.12
N THR A 95 0.67 -3.93 -10.29
CA THR A 95 1.02 -5.12 -11.05
C THR A 95 2.17 -4.89 -12.04
N SER A 96 2.52 -3.62 -12.29
CA SER A 96 3.64 -3.24 -13.16
C SER A 96 4.13 -1.84 -12.84
N VAL A 97 5.35 -1.74 -12.36
CA VAL A 97 6.04 -0.45 -12.18
C VAL A 97 6.33 0.13 -13.55
N VAL A 98 5.74 1.30 -13.85
CA VAL A 98 5.95 2.06 -15.09
C VAL A 98 7.23 2.89 -14.97
N THR A 99 7.43 3.49 -13.80
CA THR A 99 8.60 4.28 -13.43
C THR A 99 8.85 4.10 -11.94
N GLY A 100 10.12 4.10 -11.53
CA GLY A 100 10.54 3.84 -10.15
C GLY A 100 10.98 2.39 -9.96
N THR A 101 11.04 1.95 -8.73
CA THR A 101 11.56 0.62 -8.36
C THR A 101 10.53 -0.27 -7.64
N GLY A 102 9.50 0.32 -7.05
CA GLY A 102 8.45 -0.44 -6.35
C GLY A 102 8.94 -1.16 -5.10
N ASN A 103 8.39 -2.35 -4.84
CA ASN A 103 8.65 -3.10 -3.61
C ASN A 103 10.13 -3.44 -3.38
N ASN A 104 10.86 -3.80 -4.43
CA ASN A 104 12.23 -4.33 -4.29
C ASN A 104 13.17 -4.00 -5.46
N GLY A 105 12.65 -3.46 -6.55
CA GLY A 105 13.41 -3.11 -7.74
C GLY A 105 13.61 -4.25 -8.75
N ASP A 106 13.14 -5.46 -8.45
CA ASP A 106 13.40 -6.66 -9.27
C ASP A 106 12.15 -7.26 -9.91
N ASP A 107 11.06 -7.38 -9.14
CA ASP A 107 9.85 -8.11 -9.58
C ASP A 107 8.83 -7.25 -10.33
N GLY A 108 9.02 -5.93 -10.34
CA GLY A 108 8.12 -4.99 -11.01
C GLY A 108 6.81 -4.75 -10.27
N PHE A 109 6.66 -5.23 -9.03
CA PHE A 109 5.48 -5.00 -8.21
C PHE A 109 5.65 -3.81 -7.26
N GLU A 110 4.55 -3.20 -6.87
CA GLU A 110 4.49 -2.18 -5.83
C GLU A 110 3.34 -2.47 -4.87
N GLY A 111 3.63 -2.34 -3.56
CA GLY A 111 2.66 -2.52 -2.50
C GLY A 111 2.05 -3.92 -2.44
N LEU A 112 0.98 -4.02 -1.66
CA LEU A 112 0.20 -5.23 -1.46
C LEU A 112 -1.23 -4.87 -1.09
N ILE A 113 -2.20 -5.67 -1.54
CA ILE A 113 -3.59 -5.66 -1.09
C ILE A 113 -3.89 -6.95 -0.34
N TYR A 114 -4.46 -6.83 0.84
CA TYR A 114 -5.01 -7.96 1.58
C TYR A 114 -6.32 -7.56 2.26
N LYS A 115 -7.45 -8.12 1.82
CA LYS A 115 -8.80 -7.72 2.31
C LYS A 115 -9.01 -6.20 2.16
N GLY A 116 -9.21 -5.47 3.26
CA GLY A 116 -9.32 -4.02 3.29
C GLY A 116 -7.99 -3.28 3.54
N VAL A 117 -6.86 -4.00 3.51
CA VAL A 117 -5.54 -3.44 3.79
C VAL A 117 -4.81 -3.11 2.50
N ILE A 118 -4.20 -1.93 2.46
CA ILE A 118 -3.20 -1.55 1.47
C ILE A 118 -1.89 -1.26 2.20
N GLY A 119 -0.84 -1.99 1.82
CA GLY A 119 0.54 -1.69 2.14
C GLY A 119 1.25 -1.12 0.93
N THR A 120 2.03 -0.03 1.06
CA THR A 120 2.63 0.64 -0.10
C THR A 120 3.88 1.44 0.27
N TYR A 121 4.74 1.71 -0.71
CA TYR A 121 5.81 2.68 -0.64
C TYR A 121 5.47 4.01 -1.33
N LEU A 122 4.26 4.19 -1.82
CA LEU A 122 3.77 5.45 -2.36
C LEU A 122 3.65 6.50 -1.26
N HIS A 123 4.67 7.35 -1.13
CA HIS A 123 4.65 8.48 -0.20
C HIS A 123 3.99 9.71 -0.83
N GLY A 124 3.74 10.64 -0.03
CA GLY A 124 3.35 11.97 0.02
C GLY A 124 2.93 12.86 -1.13
N PRO A 125 1.76 13.33 -1.03
CA PRO A 125 0.57 12.75 -0.42
C PRO A 125 -0.07 11.74 -1.37
N ALA A 126 -0.15 10.46 -0.95
CA ALA A 126 -0.63 9.39 -1.81
C ALA A 126 -2.12 9.55 -2.19
N LEU A 127 -2.99 9.77 -1.20
CA LEU A 127 -4.44 9.82 -1.43
C LEU A 127 -4.88 11.00 -2.31
N PRO A 128 -4.43 12.26 -2.07
CA PRO A 128 -4.81 13.38 -2.93
C PRO A 128 -4.33 13.28 -4.38
N LYS A 129 -3.35 12.44 -4.67
CA LYS A 129 -2.89 12.21 -6.05
C LYS A 129 -3.50 11.00 -6.71
N ASN A 130 -4.20 10.19 -5.95
CA ASN A 130 -4.82 8.94 -6.41
C ASN A 130 -6.20 8.82 -5.74
N PRO A 131 -7.20 9.62 -6.18
CA PRO A 131 -8.51 9.65 -5.53
C PRO A 131 -9.19 8.28 -5.52
N GLU A 132 -8.97 7.43 -6.54
CA GLU A 132 -9.52 6.09 -6.60
C GLU A 132 -8.98 5.20 -5.46
N LEU A 133 -7.75 5.43 -5.01
CA LEU A 133 -7.19 4.75 -3.84
C LEU A 133 -7.92 5.15 -2.55
N ALA A 134 -8.25 6.44 -2.42
CA ALA A 134 -9.04 6.95 -1.30
C ALA A 134 -10.46 6.37 -1.31
N ASP A 135 -11.10 6.37 -2.47
CA ASP A 135 -12.44 5.81 -2.66
C ASP A 135 -12.49 4.32 -2.35
N TRP A 136 -11.48 3.56 -2.78
CA TRP A 136 -11.37 2.14 -2.46
C TRP A 136 -11.31 1.89 -0.96
N LEU A 137 -10.49 2.64 -0.22
CA LEU A 137 -10.38 2.54 1.24
C LEU A 137 -11.69 2.91 1.94
N ILE A 138 -12.35 3.97 1.50
CA ILE A 138 -13.62 4.43 2.05
C ILE A 138 -14.71 3.38 1.79
N ALA A 139 -14.79 2.84 0.58
CA ALA A 139 -15.77 1.83 0.22
C ALA A 139 -15.62 0.55 1.06
N HIS A 140 -14.37 0.13 1.36
CA HIS A 140 -14.10 -0.99 2.26
C HIS A 140 -14.53 -0.70 3.70
N ALA A 141 -14.24 0.50 4.20
CA ALA A 141 -14.66 0.91 5.55
C ALA A 141 -16.18 0.94 5.69
N LEU A 142 -16.89 1.46 4.67
CA LEU A 142 -18.36 1.50 4.64
C LEU A 142 -18.96 0.10 4.54
N LYS A 143 -18.41 -0.75 3.67
CA LYS A 143 -18.85 -2.15 3.57
C LYS A 143 -18.79 -2.85 4.92
N ARG A 144 -17.67 -2.75 5.64
CA ARG A 144 -17.52 -3.35 6.96
C ARG A 144 -18.52 -2.80 7.98
N ARG A 145 -18.81 -1.49 7.93
CA ARG A 145 -19.78 -0.85 8.83
C ARG A 145 -21.22 -1.31 8.58
N ASP A 146 -21.62 -1.38 7.31
CA ASP A 146 -23.02 -1.53 6.93
C ASP A 146 -23.40 -3.00 6.71
N ASP A 147 -22.52 -3.80 6.13
CA ASP A 147 -22.68 -5.25 5.94
C ASP A 147 -21.33 -5.94 5.67
N ALA A 148 -20.70 -6.45 6.69
CA ALA A 148 -19.45 -7.19 6.59
C ALA A 148 -19.53 -8.47 5.74
N GLN A 149 -20.74 -9.01 5.53
CA GLN A 149 -20.98 -10.20 4.72
C GLN A 149 -21.21 -9.88 3.23
N ALA A 150 -21.41 -8.61 2.88
CA ALA A 150 -21.57 -8.23 1.48
C ALA A 150 -20.33 -8.62 0.66
N THR A 151 -20.55 -9.14 -0.54
CA THR A 151 -19.45 -9.53 -1.44
C THR A 151 -18.92 -8.35 -2.26
N ALA A 152 -19.77 -7.35 -2.52
CA ALA A 152 -19.43 -6.17 -3.30
C ALA A 152 -19.19 -4.93 -2.42
N LEU A 153 -18.35 -4.01 -2.89
CA LEU A 153 -18.21 -2.69 -2.30
C LEU A 153 -19.44 -1.83 -2.62
N LEU A 154 -19.82 -0.95 -1.68
CA LEU A 154 -20.86 0.02 -1.92
C LEU A 154 -20.38 1.11 -2.88
N PRO A 155 -21.18 1.50 -3.89
CA PRO A 155 -20.81 2.60 -4.76
C PRO A 155 -20.79 3.91 -3.96
N LEU A 156 -19.69 4.65 -4.09
CA LEU A 156 -19.57 5.98 -3.51
C LEU A 156 -20.27 7.01 -4.40
N LYS A 157 -20.81 8.07 -3.77
CA LYS A 157 -21.28 9.22 -4.53
C LYS A 157 -20.06 9.95 -5.12
N PRO A 158 -20.01 10.17 -6.44
CA PRO A 158 -18.89 10.90 -7.05
C PRO A 158 -18.72 12.29 -6.43
N LEU A 159 -17.47 12.64 -6.15
CA LEU A 159 -17.07 13.99 -5.73
C LEU A 159 -16.47 14.75 -6.91
N ASN A 160 -16.12 16.00 -6.68
CA ASN A 160 -15.41 16.81 -7.66
C ASN A 160 -13.90 16.71 -7.43
N ASP A 161 -13.24 15.79 -8.11
CA ASP A 161 -11.81 15.50 -7.97
C ASP A 161 -10.94 16.30 -8.96
N THR A 162 -11.39 17.48 -9.38
CA THR A 162 -10.66 18.32 -10.35
C THR A 162 -9.25 18.66 -9.89
N TYR A 163 -9.07 18.97 -8.60
CA TYR A 163 -7.75 19.31 -8.05
C TYR A 163 -6.87 18.06 -7.84
N GLU A 164 -7.46 16.96 -7.46
CA GLU A 164 -6.83 15.66 -7.28
C GLU A 164 -6.26 15.15 -8.61
N HIS A 165 -7.08 15.18 -9.67
CA HIS A 165 -6.63 14.83 -11.03
C HIS A 165 -5.56 15.80 -11.55
N ALA A 166 -5.69 17.10 -11.29
CA ALA A 166 -4.64 18.05 -11.67
C ALA A 166 -3.32 17.80 -10.92
N ALA A 167 -3.38 17.37 -9.64
CA ALA A 167 -2.21 16.99 -8.87
C ALA A 167 -1.58 15.69 -9.37
N HIS A 168 -2.41 14.69 -9.74
CA HIS A 168 -1.98 13.46 -10.39
C HIS A 168 -1.25 13.76 -11.72
N ASP A 169 -1.88 14.54 -12.62
CA ASP A 169 -1.30 14.91 -13.91
C ASP A 169 0.03 15.68 -13.75
N ALA A 170 0.11 16.54 -12.74
CA ALA A 170 1.36 17.23 -12.43
C ALA A 170 2.45 16.24 -11.97
N ALA A 171 2.10 15.26 -11.16
CA ALA A 171 3.03 14.21 -10.74
C ALA A 171 3.50 13.34 -11.92
N MET A 172 2.59 12.96 -12.82
CA MET A 172 2.93 12.21 -14.04
C MET A 172 3.93 12.95 -14.93
N LYS A 173 3.84 14.27 -15.02
CA LYS A 173 4.79 15.11 -15.79
C LYS A 173 6.17 15.21 -15.17
N LEU A 174 6.33 14.85 -13.90
CA LEU A 174 7.63 14.81 -13.21
C LEU A 174 8.32 13.45 -13.29
N LEU A 175 7.69 12.48 -13.95
CA LEU A 175 8.33 11.20 -14.23
C LEU A 175 9.41 11.36 -15.31
N PRO A 176 10.52 10.62 -15.22
CA PRO A 176 11.59 10.66 -16.22
C PRO A 176 11.15 10.11 -17.58
#